data_bb4cc18bde129c63bf4b778fadee484e
#
_entry.id   bb4cc18bde129c63bf4b778fadee484e
#
_cell.length_a   1.000
_cell.length_b   1.000
_cell.length_c   1.000
_cell.angle_alpha   90.00
_cell.angle_beta   90.00
_cell.angle_gamma   90.00
#
_symmetry.space_group_name_H-M   'P 1'
#
loop_
_entity.id
_entity.type
_entity.pdbx_description
1 polymer ?
#
loop_
_entity_poly.entity_id
_entity_poly.type
_entity_poly.pdbx_seq_one_letter_code
_entity_poly.pdbx_strand_id
1 'polypeptide(L)'
;MYVTTKNNENNPYSIAIEECQEAGLKRKSWARIDRIVRLTEWNMDCRIGELSQRDFIKIIQLVEEIMTNKIHNFSILAIKNSEDKYLQIYDERWQSYLFPYVRSTDNNNKDNVDNFAKNILHTEVVTEYVNNAKHCKYSVSDNVYKIYNHNLYKLILHTIPDNMIEDSFVINGARCKWLSFEEMEKNERIMEVNDEIVAFVKKNLCV
;
A
#
# COMPACT_ATOMS: atom_id res chain seq x y z
N MET A 1 -4.97 -15.68 6.47
CA MET A 1 -5.14 -14.96 7.76
C MET A 1 -3.83 -15.04 8.53
N TYR A 2 -3.46 -14.00 9.22
CA TYR A 2 -2.22 -13.93 10.00
C TYR A 2 -2.55 -14.02 11.50
N VAL A 3 -1.84 -14.87 12.24
CA VAL A 3 -1.98 -15.00 13.71
C VAL A 3 -0.76 -14.41 14.38
N THR A 4 -0.95 -13.60 15.42
CA THR A 4 0.12 -12.92 16.15
C THR A 4 -0.10 -12.98 17.66
N THR A 5 1.00 -13.03 18.40
CA THR A 5 0.98 -12.92 19.88
C THR A 5 1.15 -11.47 20.38
N LYS A 6 1.42 -10.52 19.46
CA LYS A 6 1.44 -9.10 19.84
C LYS A 6 0.02 -8.64 20.14
N ASN A 7 -0.15 -7.88 21.22
CA ASN A 7 -1.45 -7.32 21.57
C ASN A 7 -1.97 -6.42 20.43
N ASN A 8 -3.19 -6.70 19.99
CA ASN A 8 -3.88 -6.00 18.90
C ASN A 8 -5.33 -5.65 19.30
N GLU A 9 -5.62 -5.48 20.58
CA GLU A 9 -6.96 -5.18 21.08
C GLU A 9 -7.56 -3.90 20.48
N ASN A 10 -6.72 -2.93 20.14
CA ASN A 10 -7.17 -1.66 19.55
C ASN A 10 -7.32 -1.71 18.01
N ASN A 11 -7.01 -2.83 17.37
CA ASN A 11 -7.22 -2.98 15.93
C ASN A 11 -8.59 -3.63 15.68
N PRO A 12 -9.57 -2.93 15.08
CA PRO A 12 -10.91 -3.44 14.85
C PRO A 12 -10.96 -4.66 13.91
N TYR A 13 -9.89 -4.91 13.16
CA TYR A 13 -9.76 -6.10 12.31
C TYR A 13 -8.87 -7.18 12.92
N SER A 14 -8.73 -7.13 14.22
CA SER A 14 -8.01 -8.14 15.01
C SER A 14 -8.94 -8.76 16.01
N ILE A 15 -9.09 -10.07 15.98
CA ILE A 15 -9.93 -10.82 16.90
C ILE A 15 -9.04 -11.64 17.81
N ALA A 16 -9.26 -11.53 19.13
CA ALA A 16 -8.63 -12.44 20.08
C ALA A 16 -9.15 -13.86 19.86
N ILE A 17 -8.24 -14.80 19.77
CA ILE A 17 -8.55 -16.24 19.77
C ILE A 17 -8.76 -16.62 21.22
N GLU A 18 -10.01 -16.92 21.60
CA GLU A 18 -10.36 -17.18 22.98
C GLU A 18 -9.89 -18.57 23.45
N GLU A 19 -10.04 -19.55 22.58
CA GLU A 19 -9.69 -20.95 22.87
C GLU A 19 -8.33 -21.32 22.27
N CYS A 20 -7.30 -20.57 22.70
CA CYS A 20 -5.93 -20.71 22.16
C CYS A 20 -5.37 -22.13 22.28
N GLN A 21 -5.67 -22.85 23.36
CA GLN A 21 -5.16 -24.21 23.57
C GLN A 21 -5.72 -25.21 22.55
N GLU A 22 -7.02 -25.13 22.28
CA GLU A 22 -7.69 -25.94 21.25
C GLU A 22 -7.14 -25.62 19.85
N ALA A 23 -6.87 -24.35 19.60
CA ALA A 23 -6.24 -23.90 18.37
C ALA A 23 -4.73 -24.28 18.26
N GLY A 24 -4.17 -25.00 19.25
CA GLY A 24 -2.75 -25.37 19.26
C GLY A 24 -1.81 -24.22 19.56
N LEU A 25 -2.31 -23.08 20.07
CA LEU A 25 -1.55 -21.90 20.35
C LEU A 25 -1.09 -21.87 21.82
N LYS A 26 0.21 -21.68 22.05
CA LYS A 26 0.84 -21.68 23.39
C LYS A 26 0.60 -20.39 24.20
N ARG A 27 0.12 -19.32 23.56
CA ARG A 27 -0.04 -17.99 24.17
C ARG A 27 -1.30 -17.33 23.65
N LYS A 28 -1.81 -16.33 24.41
CA LYS A 28 -2.87 -15.44 23.93
C LYS A 28 -2.48 -14.88 22.57
N SER A 29 -3.35 -15.05 21.59
CA SER A 29 -3.09 -14.74 20.19
C SER A 29 -4.28 -14.06 19.56
N TRP A 30 -4.02 -13.31 18.50
CA TRP A 30 -5.02 -12.58 17.72
C TRP A 30 -4.96 -12.97 16.26
N ALA A 31 -6.11 -13.20 15.67
CA ALA A 31 -6.28 -13.34 14.23
C ALA A 31 -6.31 -11.96 13.59
N ARG A 32 -5.39 -11.67 12.65
CA ARG A 32 -5.30 -10.43 11.89
C ARG A 32 -5.95 -10.63 10.52
N ILE A 33 -7.13 -10.04 10.33
CA ILE A 33 -7.90 -10.18 9.09
C ILE A 33 -7.52 -9.10 8.07
N ASP A 34 -6.97 -7.99 8.56
CA ASP A 34 -6.35 -6.96 7.73
C ASP A 34 -5.09 -7.42 6.96
N ARG A 35 -4.58 -8.61 7.31
CA ARG A 35 -3.42 -9.23 6.64
C ARG A 35 -3.80 -10.58 6.04
N ILE A 36 -4.34 -10.52 4.83
CA ILE A 36 -4.63 -11.72 4.04
C ILE A 36 -3.45 -11.97 3.12
N VAL A 37 -2.77 -13.10 3.32
CA VAL A 37 -1.69 -13.58 2.45
C VAL A 37 -2.16 -14.78 1.65
N ARG A 38 -1.84 -14.80 0.37
CA ARG A 38 -2.05 -15.98 -0.46
C ARG A 38 -0.94 -16.99 -0.15
N LEU A 39 -1.31 -18.14 0.34
CA LEU A 39 -0.39 -19.24 0.60
C LEU A 39 -0.55 -20.31 -0.50
N THR A 40 0.54 -20.99 -0.78
CA THR A 40 0.56 -22.25 -1.54
C THR A 40 0.84 -23.39 -0.58
N GLU A 41 0.62 -24.63 -0.99
CA GLU A 41 0.92 -25.81 -0.17
C GLU A 41 2.38 -25.83 0.32
N TRP A 42 3.31 -25.30 -0.47
CA TRP A 42 4.73 -25.17 -0.14
C TRP A 42 5.04 -24.19 0.99
N ASN A 43 4.08 -23.34 1.36
CA ASN A 43 4.21 -22.38 2.46
C ASN A 43 3.65 -22.91 3.79
N MET A 44 3.19 -24.15 3.83
CA MET A 44 2.59 -24.78 5.02
C MET A 44 3.53 -25.87 5.54
N ASP A 45 4.15 -25.62 6.71
CA ASP A 45 5.04 -26.57 7.35
C ASP A 45 4.29 -27.69 8.07
N CYS A 46 3.30 -27.30 8.91
CA CYS A 46 2.50 -28.25 9.68
C CYS A 46 1.17 -27.65 10.13
N ARG A 47 0.23 -28.53 10.45
CA ARG A 47 -0.99 -28.19 11.18
C ARG A 47 -0.70 -28.24 12.68
N ILE A 48 -0.91 -27.14 13.41
CA ILE A 48 -0.67 -27.04 14.85
C ILE A 48 -1.94 -27.24 15.70
N GLY A 49 -3.12 -27.03 15.11
CA GLY A 49 -4.42 -27.15 15.78
C GLY A 49 -5.57 -26.76 14.89
N GLU A 50 -6.71 -26.55 15.50
CA GLU A 50 -7.96 -26.17 14.86
C GLU A 50 -8.67 -25.08 15.67
N LEU A 51 -9.20 -24.05 15.00
CA LEU A 51 -9.99 -23.03 15.68
C LEU A 51 -11.29 -23.63 16.20
N SER A 52 -11.71 -23.23 17.39
CA SER A 52 -13.04 -23.56 17.87
C SER A 52 -14.10 -23.00 16.90
N GLN A 53 -15.26 -23.62 16.89
CA GLN A 53 -16.38 -23.15 16.07
C GLN A 53 -16.75 -21.69 16.40
N ARG A 54 -16.64 -21.31 17.69
CA ARG A 54 -16.93 -19.96 18.16
C ARG A 54 -15.95 -18.93 17.59
N ASP A 55 -14.65 -19.21 17.69
CA ASP A 55 -13.61 -18.31 17.16
C ASP A 55 -13.67 -18.24 15.63
N PHE A 56 -13.93 -19.37 14.98
CA PHE A 56 -14.11 -19.43 13.54
C PHE A 56 -15.28 -18.56 13.05
N ILE A 57 -16.45 -18.64 13.70
CA ILE A 57 -17.62 -17.84 13.35
C ILE A 57 -17.32 -16.34 13.49
N LYS A 58 -16.69 -15.92 14.59
CA LYS A 58 -16.30 -14.51 14.78
C LYS A 58 -15.37 -14.01 13.69
N ILE A 59 -14.40 -14.83 13.29
CA ILE A 59 -13.46 -14.51 12.22
C ILE A 59 -14.19 -14.35 10.89
N ILE A 60 -15.08 -15.29 10.54
CA ILE A 60 -15.85 -15.23 9.28
C ILE A 60 -16.75 -13.99 9.24
N GLN A 61 -17.45 -13.69 10.33
CA GLN A 61 -18.27 -12.48 10.41
C GLN A 61 -17.46 -11.20 10.15
N LEU A 62 -16.27 -11.10 10.75
CA LEU A 62 -15.41 -9.95 10.52
C LEU A 62 -14.83 -9.94 9.09
N VAL A 63 -14.53 -11.10 8.50
CA VAL A 63 -14.11 -11.19 7.10
C VAL A 63 -15.23 -10.69 6.17
N GLU A 64 -16.48 -11.10 6.42
CA GLU A 64 -17.64 -10.65 5.65
C GLU A 64 -17.83 -9.14 5.78
N GLU A 65 -17.72 -8.59 7.00
CA GLU A 65 -17.78 -7.14 7.23
C GLU A 65 -16.69 -6.39 6.44
N ILE A 66 -15.45 -6.87 6.46
CA ILE A 66 -14.36 -6.28 5.70
C ILE A 66 -14.59 -6.39 4.18
N MET A 67 -15.11 -7.51 3.71
CA MET A 67 -15.36 -7.72 2.29
C MET A 67 -16.53 -6.91 1.75
N THR A 68 -17.49 -6.54 2.60
CA THR A 68 -18.59 -5.65 2.24
C THR A 68 -18.18 -4.17 2.27
N ASN A 69 -17.08 -3.83 2.94
CA ASN A 69 -16.56 -2.47 2.96
C ASN A 69 -16.04 -2.07 1.58
N LYS A 70 -16.32 -0.83 1.22
CA LYS A 70 -15.89 -0.25 -0.05
C LYS A 70 -14.36 -0.23 -0.17
N ILE A 71 -13.83 -0.95 -1.14
CA ILE A 71 -12.40 -0.89 -1.48
C ILE A 71 -12.11 0.44 -2.17
N HIS A 72 -11.14 1.17 -1.66
CA HIS A 72 -10.66 2.42 -2.25
C HIS A 72 -9.51 2.11 -3.20
N ASN A 73 -9.76 2.21 -4.51
CA ASN A 73 -8.76 1.95 -5.52
C ASN A 73 -7.94 3.20 -5.84
N PHE A 74 -6.60 3.06 -5.82
CA PHE A 74 -5.65 4.07 -6.23
C PHE A 74 -4.62 3.47 -7.17
N SER A 75 -4.19 4.26 -8.13
CA SER A 75 -3.04 3.96 -8.98
C SER A 75 -1.87 4.81 -8.55
N ILE A 76 -0.76 4.16 -8.20
CA ILE A 76 0.51 4.78 -7.86
C ILE A 76 1.36 4.78 -9.12
N LEU A 77 1.96 5.91 -9.42
CA LEU A 77 2.82 6.08 -10.57
C LEU A 77 4.27 6.29 -10.11
N ALA A 78 5.11 5.30 -10.30
CA ALA A 78 6.54 5.39 -10.05
C ALA A 78 7.25 5.90 -11.31
N ILE A 79 7.45 7.21 -11.38
CA ILE A 79 8.23 7.85 -12.44
C ILE A 79 9.68 7.86 -11.99
N LYS A 80 10.55 7.16 -12.74
CA LYS A 80 11.97 7.02 -12.46
C LYS A 80 12.79 7.82 -13.46
N ASN A 81 13.78 8.57 -12.99
CA ASN A 81 14.74 9.26 -13.83
C ASN A 81 16.00 8.41 -14.11
N SER A 82 16.94 8.95 -14.88
CA SER A 82 18.21 8.28 -15.22
C SER A 82 19.18 8.12 -14.03
N GLU A 83 18.94 8.80 -12.91
CA GLU A 83 19.75 8.74 -11.68
C GLU A 83 19.19 7.77 -10.64
N ASP A 84 18.26 6.89 -11.03
CA ASP A 84 17.56 5.96 -10.13
C ASP A 84 16.74 6.64 -9.01
N LYS A 85 16.35 7.90 -9.22
CA LYS A 85 15.45 8.64 -8.33
C LYS A 85 14.03 8.62 -8.86
N TYR A 86 13.07 8.69 -7.94
CA TYR A 86 11.63 8.66 -8.23
C TYR A 86 11.00 10.01 -7.94
N LEU A 87 10.11 10.43 -8.83
CA LEU A 87 9.31 11.64 -8.63
C LEU A 87 8.44 11.50 -7.38
N GLN A 88 8.54 12.47 -6.51
CA GLN A 88 7.68 12.64 -5.34
C GLN A 88 6.99 14.00 -5.41
N ILE A 89 5.69 14.03 -5.12
CA ILE A 89 4.87 15.25 -5.08
C ILE A 89 4.48 15.52 -3.63
N TYR A 90 4.62 16.75 -3.16
CA TYR A 90 4.21 17.15 -1.83
C TYR A 90 2.70 17.23 -1.72
N ASP A 91 2.12 16.46 -0.82
CA ASP A 91 0.69 16.49 -0.49
C ASP A 91 0.47 17.28 0.81
N GLU A 92 -0.22 18.42 0.71
CA GLU A 92 -0.46 19.32 1.85
C GLU A 92 -1.33 18.68 2.94
N ARG A 93 -2.19 17.71 2.60
CA ARG A 93 -3.03 17.01 3.58
C ARG A 93 -2.20 16.10 4.48
N TRP A 94 -1.19 15.47 3.88
CA TRP A 94 -0.29 14.55 4.59
C TRP A 94 0.96 15.25 5.11
N GLN A 95 1.21 16.50 4.67
CA GLN A 95 2.43 17.23 4.98
C GLN A 95 3.69 16.40 4.65
N SER A 96 3.67 15.70 3.53
CA SER A 96 4.70 14.75 3.12
C SER A 96 4.83 14.65 1.61
N TYR A 97 6.01 14.25 1.16
CA TYR A 97 6.24 13.85 -0.22
C TYR A 97 5.74 12.43 -0.46
N LEU A 98 4.95 12.23 -1.51
CA LEU A 98 4.35 10.95 -1.87
C LEU A 98 4.64 10.63 -3.35
N PHE A 99 4.64 9.35 -3.71
CA PHE A 99 4.56 8.98 -5.11
C PHE A 99 3.32 9.61 -5.76
N PRO A 100 3.42 10.11 -7.01
CA PRO A 100 2.24 10.54 -7.75
C PRO A 100 1.17 9.45 -7.73
N TYR A 101 -0.06 9.81 -7.42
CA TYR A 101 -1.16 8.86 -7.39
C TYR A 101 -2.45 9.47 -7.90
N VAL A 102 -3.30 8.63 -8.43
CA VAL A 102 -4.63 9.01 -8.90
C VAL A 102 -5.66 8.00 -8.41
N ARG A 103 -6.86 8.48 -8.10
CA ARG A 103 -7.96 7.60 -7.73
C ARG A 103 -8.38 6.77 -8.94
N SER A 104 -8.39 5.46 -8.78
CA SER A 104 -8.81 4.54 -9.82
C SER A 104 -10.34 4.45 -9.87
N THR A 105 -10.91 4.54 -11.04
CA THR A 105 -12.31 4.21 -11.34
C THR A 105 -12.37 2.87 -12.08
N ASP A 106 -13.43 2.14 -11.92
CA ASP A 106 -13.53 0.69 -11.97
C ASP A 106 -12.96 -0.09 -13.17
N ASN A 107 -12.75 0.44 -14.37
CA ASN A 107 -12.40 -0.42 -15.51
C ASN A 107 -11.34 0.10 -16.48
N ASN A 108 -10.79 1.29 -16.30
CA ASN A 108 -9.80 1.85 -17.23
C ASN A 108 -8.66 2.59 -16.52
N ASN A 109 -8.05 1.91 -15.56
CA ASN A 109 -7.01 2.49 -14.72
C ASN A 109 -5.79 2.94 -15.53
N LYS A 110 -5.47 2.21 -16.61
CA LYS A 110 -4.30 2.50 -17.43
C LYS A 110 -4.42 3.85 -18.16
N ASP A 111 -5.53 4.10 -18.84
CA ASP A 111 -5.73 5.37 -19.56
C ASP A 111 -5.75 6.57 -18.62
N ASN A 112 -6.33 6.38 -17.41
CA ASN A 112 -6.33 7.41 -16.39
C ASN A 112 -4.90 7.71 -15.89
N VAL A 113 -4.08 6.67 -15.74
CA VAL A 113 -2.68 6.81 -15.30
C VAL A 113 -1.82 7.44 -16.42
N ASP A 114 -1.99 7.02 -17.68
CA ASP A 114 -1.31 7.60 -18.82
C ASP A 114 -1.65 9.10 -18.99
N ASN A 115 -2.94 9.44 -18.88
CA ASN A 115 -3.38 10.85 -18.91
C ASN A 115 -2.83 11.65 -17.70
N PHE A 116 -2.76 11.05 -16.53
CA PHE A 116 -2.18 11.68 -15.35
C PHE A 116 -0.68 11.91 -15.52
N ALA A 117 0.05 10.91 -16.03
CA ALA A 117 1.47 11.03 -16.34
C ALA A 117 1.72 12.11 -17.42
N LYS A 118 0.91 12.15 -18.48
CA LYS A 118 0.96 13.18 -19.51
C LYS A 118 0.75 14.58 -18.93
N ASN A 119 -0.20 14.75 -18.00
CA ASN A 119 -0.45 16.04 -17.34
C ASN A 119 0.72 16.50 -16.45
N ILE A 120 1.45 15.55 -15.84
CA ILE A 120 2.65 15.85 -15.04
C ILE A 120 3.83 16.23 -15.96
N LEU A 121 4.04 15.44 -17.00
CA LEU A 121 5.24 15.53 -17.84
C LEU A 121 5.08 16.45 -19.06
N HIS A 122 3.84 16.89 -19.35
CA HIS A 122 3.48 17.67 -20.55
C HIS A 122 3.93 17.03 -21.87
N THR A 123 3.99 15.69 -21.90
CA THR A 123 4.35 14.91 -23.08
C THR A 123 3.57 13.60 -23.13
N GLU A 124 3.45 13.03 -24.32
CA GLU A 124 2.82 11.72 -24.48
C GLU A 124 3.73 10.65 -23.89
N VAL A 125 3.16 9.85 -23.00
CA VAL A 125 3.85 8.75 -22.32
C VAL A 125 2.94 7.55 -22.20
N VAL A 126 3.56 6.40 -22.08
CA VAL A 126 2.84 5.12 -21.83
C VAL A 126 3.43 4.49 -20.59
N THR A 127 2.58 4.29 -19.61
CA THR A 127 2.97 3.65 -18.36
C THR A 127 2.86 2.12 -18.47
N GLU A 128 3.63 1.41 -17.65
CA GLU A 128 3.58 -0.04 -17.56
C GLU A 128 3.01 -0.46 -16.20
N TYR A 129 1.96 -1.32 -16.23
CA TYR A 129 1.45 -1.94 -15.02
C TYR A 129 2.46 -2.94 -14.46
N VAL A 130 2.70 -2.89 -13.16
CA VAL A 130 3.67 -3.74 -12.48
C VAL A 130 3.00 -4.76 -11.58
N ASN A 131 2.21 -4.30 -10.61
CA ASN A 131 1.59 -5.17 -9.59
C ASN A 131 0.50 -4.42 -8.83
N ASN A 132 -0.22 -5.12 -7.95
CA ASN A 132 -1.10 -4.49 -6.98
C ASN A 132 -0.87 -5.05 -5.57
N ALA A 133 -1.29 -4.26 -4.58
CA ALA A 133 -1.33 -4.70 -3.19
C ALA A 133 -2.55 -4.10 -2.48
N LYS A 134 -3.12 -4.87 -1.56
CA LYS A 134 -4.19 -4.40 -0.68
C LYS A 134 -3.61 -4.12 0.70
N HIS A 135 -3.94 -2.95 1.23
CA HIS A 135 -3.55 -2.50 2.56
C HIS A 135 -4.79 -2.09 3.34
N CYS A 136 -4.82 -2.45 4.62
CA CYS A 136 -5.84 -1.95 5.54
C CYS A 136 -5.20 -0.84 6.38
N LYS A 137 -5.69 0.39 6.23
CA LYS A 137 -5.17 1.56 6.97
C LYS A 137 -6.29 2.28 7.70
N TYR A 138 -5.94 2.82 8.87
CA TYR A 138 -6.85 3.70 9.60
C TYR A 138 -6.97 5.05 8.90
N SER A 139 -8.19 5.41 8.51
CA SER A 139 -8.51 6.73 7.96
C SER A 139 -8.79 7.69 9.11
N VAL A 140 -7.88 8.61 9.37
CA VAL A 140 -8.04 9.60 10.44
C VAL A 140 -9.24 10.51 10.19
N SER A 141 -9.48 10.88 8.92
CA SER A 141 -10.59 11.75 8.54
C SER A 141 -11.97 11.12 8.77
N ASP A 142 -12.07 9.81 8.59
CA ASP A 142 -13.34 9.10 8.69
C ASP A 142 -13.48 8.30 9.99
N ASN A 143 -12.39 8.25 10.78
CA ASN A 143 -12.30 7.52 12.05
C ASN A 143 -12.65 6.02 11.89
N VAL A 144 -12.27 5.42 10.77
CA VAL A 144 -12.52 4.01 10.45
C VAL A 144 -11.33 3.40 9.72
N TYR A 145 -11.18 2.09 9.81
CA TYR A 145 -10.26 1.37 8.94
C TYR A 145 -10.85 1.23 7.54
N LYS A 146 -10.01 1.42 6.52
CA LYS A 146 -10.37 1.30 5.11
C LYS A 146 -9.43 0.36 4.40
N ILE A 147 -9.97 -0.35 3.42
CA ILE A 147 -9.17 -1.17 2.53
C ILE A 147 -8.79 -0.33 1.31
N TYR A 148 -7.51 -0.20 1.09
CA TYR A 148 -6.93 0.47 -0.07
C TYR A 148 -6.32 -0.59 -0.98
N ASN A 149 -6.68 -0.56 -2.25
CA ASN A 149 -6.03 -1.33 -3.30
C ASN A 149 -5.16 -0.38 -4.11
N HIS A 150 -3.85 -0.59 -4.07
CA HIS A 150 -2.88 0.21 -4.78
C HIS A 150 -2.39 -0.55 -6.01
N ASN A 151 -2.70 -0.05 -7.19
CA ASN A 151 -2.16 -0.53 -8.45
C ASN A 151 -0.88 0.23 -8.75
N LEU A 152 0.22 -0.47 -8.94
CA LEU A 152 1.52 0.13 -9.25
C LEU A 152 1.74 0.18 -10.76
N TYR A 153 2.05 1.36 -11.25
CA TYR A 153 2.51 1.61 -12.61
C TYR A 153 3.89 2.22 -12.57
N LYS A 154 4.74 1.88 -13.53
CA LYS A 154 6.07 2.47 -13.70
C LYS A 154 6.18 3.24 -15.00
N LEU A 155 7.05 4.23 -14.99
CA LEU A 155 7.51 4.99 -16.15
C LEU A 155 8.99 5.34 -15.96
N ILE A 156 9.80 5.06 -16.98
CA ILE A 156 11.23 5.41 -16.96
C ILE A 156 11.43 6.58 -17.90
N LEU A 157 11.96 7.68 -17.37
CA LEU A 157 12.34 8.85 -18.16
C LEU A 157 13.80 8.70 -18.59
N HIS A 158 14.02 8.58 -19.88
CA HIS A 158 15.37 8.59 -20.45
C HIS A 158 15.94 10.01 -20.54
N THR A 159 15.07 11.00 -20.63
CA THR A 159 15.42 12.42 -20.63
C THR A 159 14.53 13.15 -19.64
N ILE A 160 15.14 13.89 -18.71
CA ILE A 160 14.42 14.71 -17.75
C ILE A 160 14.00 15.99 -18.44
N PRO A 161 12.71 16.42 -18.36
CA PRO A 161 12.29 17.72 -18.87
C PRO A 161 13.06 18.87 -18.19
N ASP A 162 13.37 19.93 -18.96
CA ASP A 162 14.18 21.05 -18.48
C ASP A 162 13.69 21.70 -17.18
N ASN A 163 12.37 21.74 -16.98
CA ASN A 163 11.74 22.26 -15.77
C ASN A 163 11.77 21.31 -14.57
N MET A 164 12.38 20.14 -14.72
CA MET A 164 12.47 19.09 -13.69
C MET A 164 13.92 18.64 -13.42
N ILE A 165 14.91 19.35 -13.94
CA ILE A 165 16.34 18.98 -13.83
C ILE A 165 16.84 19.13 -12.38
N GLU A 166 16.32 20.10 -11.64
CA GLU A 166 16.72 20.34 -10.26
C GLU A 166 16.16 19.26 -9.32
N ASP A 167 16.83 19.01 -8.19
CA ASP A 167 16.36 18.07 -7.16
C ASP A 167 15.02 18.49 -6.54
N SER A 168 14.66 19.77 -6.63
CA SER A 168 13.38 20.31 -6.14
C SER A 168 12.82 21.31 -7.16
N PHE A 169 11.59 21.13 -7.56
CA PHE A 169 10.92 21.94 -8.58
C PHE A 169 9.41 22.00 -8.34
N VAL A 170 8.70 22.73 -9.20
CA VAL A 170 7.23 22.88 -9.09
C VAL A 170 6.58 22.41 -10.38
N ILE A 171 5.57 21.53 -10.26
CA ILE A 171 4.72 21.10 -11.36
C ILE A 171 3.27 21.45 -11.02
N ASN A 172 2.61 22.19 -11.88
CA ASN A 172 1.20 22.57 -11.71
C ASN A 172 0.88 23.18 -10.32
N GLY A 173 1.83 23.94 -9.76
CA GLY A 173 1.74 24.56 -8.44
C GLY A 173 2.08 23.65 -7.27
N ALA A 174 2.34 22.37 -7.49
CA ALA A 174 2.76 21.43 -6.46
C ALA A 174 4.28 21.36 -6.35
N ARG A 175 4.80 21.33 -5.12
CA ARG A 175 6.23 21.12 -4.86
C ARG A 175 6.60 19.67 -5.16
N CYS A 176 7.66 19.46 -5.90
CA CYS A 176 8.14 18.15 -6.32
C CYS A 176 9.61 17.95 -5.96
N LYS A 177 9.99 16.69 -5.81
CA LYS A 177 11.38 16.26 -5.62
C LYS A 177 11.67 14.97 -6.34
N TRP A 178 12.92 14.80 -6.74
CA TRP A 178 13.48 13.51 -7.08
C TRP A 178 14.11 12.89 -5.84
N LEU A 179 13.64 11.72 -5.40
CA LEU A 179 14.18 11.02 -4.25
C LEU A 179 14.51 9.57 -4.59
N SER A 180 15.67 9.11 -4.14
CA SER A 180 16.00 7.68 -4.12
C SER A 180 15.24 6.97 -3.00
N PHE A 181 15.18 5.64 -3.02
CA PHE A 181 14.60 4.89 -1.90
C PHE A 181 15.35 5.13 -0.59
N GLU A 182 16.67 5.27 -0.65
CA GLU A 182 17.48 5.55 0.53
C GLU A 182 17.13 6.90 1.17
N GLU A 183 16.90 7.93 0.36
CA GLU A 183 16.47 9.25 0.82
C GLU A 183 15.06 9.22 1.39
N MET A 184 14.13 8.46 0.77
CA MET A 184 12.78 8.28 1.31
C MET A 184 12.81 7.55 2.65
N GLU A 185 13.58 6.47 2.78
CA GLU A 185 13.71 5.67 4.00
C GLU A 185 14.36 6.44 5.17
N LYS A 186 15.22 7.40 4.88
CA LYS A 186 15.82 8.30 5.88
C LYS A 186 14.88 9.44 6.31
N ASN A 187 13.84 9.71 5.56
CA ASN A 187 12.89 10.78 5.85
C ASN A 187 11.79 10.26 6.79
N GLU A 188 11.87 10.65 8.06
CA GLU A 188 10.93 10.20 9.10
C GLU A 188 9.47 10.47 8.72
N ARG A 189 9.18 11.63 8.12
CA ARG A 189 7.81 11.99 7.76
C ARG A 189 7.27 11.15 6.60
N ILE A 190 8.09 10.85 5.59
CA ILE A 190 7.69 9.94 4.50
C ILE A 190 7.40 8.55 5.06
N MET A 191 8.26 8.04 5.94
CA MET A 191 8.09 6.71 6.52
C MET A 191 6.93 6.62 7.50
N GLU A 192 6.64 7.68 8.26
CA GLU A 192 5.45 7.73 9.12
C GLU A 192 4.15 7.60 8.33
N VAL A 193 4.08 8.26 7.19
CA VAL A 193 2.84 8.36 6.38
C VAL A 193 2.73 7.25 5.35
N ASN A 194 3.85 6.77 4.78
CA ASN A 194 3.85 6.03 3.52
C ASN A 194 4.82 4.84 3.46
N ASP A 195 5.30 4.35 4.60
CA ASP A 195 6.25 3.24 4.71
C ASP A 195 5.86 1.99 3.92
N GLU A 196 4.58 1.59 3.99
CA GLU A 196 4.06 0.41 3.27
C GLU A 196 4.10 0.61 1.76
N ILE A 197 3.85 1.84 1.28
CA ILE A 197 3.89 2.15 -0.15
C ILE A 197 5.33 2.21 -0.65
N VAL A 198 6.23 2.85 0.11
CA VAL A 198 7.66 2.86 -0.23
C VAL A 198 8.21 1.44 -0.31
N ALA A 199 7.91 0.59 0.69
CA ALA A 199 8.31 -0.81 0.70
C ALA A 199 7.69 -1.61 -0.47
N PHE A 200 6.42 -1.38 -0.78
CA PHE A 200 5.73 -2.03 -1.90
C PHE A 200 6.36 -1.66 -3.24
N VAL A 201 6.60 -0.37 -3.49
CA VAL A 201 7.22 0.10 -4.74
C VAL A 201 8.64 -0.42 -4.86
N LYS A 202 9.45 -0.31 -3.79
CA LYS A 202 10.83 -0.81 -3.75
C LYS A 202 10.91 -2.29 -4.07
N LYS A 203 10.08 -3.11 -3.42
CA LYS A 203 10.05 -4.57 -3.63
C LYS A 203 9.75 -4.96 -5.08
N ASN A 204 8.98 -4.17 -5.80
CA ASN A 204 8.54 -4.52 -7.15
C ASN A 204 9.39 -3.89 -8.26
N LEU A 205 10.21 -2.88 -7.95
CA LEU A 205 11.03 -2.17 -8.94
C LEU A 205 12.54 -2.33 -8.75
N CYS A 206 13.00 -2.73 -7.55
CA CYS A 206 14.40 -3.05 -7.28
C CYS A 206 14.54 -4.58 -7.21
N VAL A 207 14.75 -5.19 -8.36
CA VAL A 207 15.14 -6.61 -8.50
C VAL A 207 16.56 -6.69 -8.99
#